data_fe910c31738566652217c09465bea9d6
#
_entry.id   fe910c31738566652217c09465bea9d6
#
_cell.length_a   1.000
_cell.length_b   1.000
_cell.length_c   1.000
_cell.angle_alpha   90.00
_cell.angle_beta   90.00
_cell.angle_gamma   90.00
#
_symmetry.space_group_name_H-M   'P 1'
#
loop_
_entity.id
_entity.type
_entity.pdbx_description
1 polymer ?
#
loop_
_entity_poly.entity_id
_entity_poly.type
_entity_poly.pdbx_seq_one_letter_code
_entity_poly.pdbx_strand_id
1 'polypeptide(L)'
;MSRVLDAMVEVIDEIADEFAGPPSTSELMEVIGLALPRSDSRLDFIPSGIVTSSPNGEATQPASSRVAELNDNAFVLSANLIAMILETHAEAGRPLTTVSLSKLLTELISHVPDGLLEDSATHKQTVKVLGSPVRQRPKVGDLVSIPSTHGGCYQAVILASNRFGTAFGFFKGRHDLASIANREWDIHPYPVYSGEELLHDGRWRIVAHDDSLRSLFPQEPEIYHSMGVAETAEGTLRQVSDQELASVGVADGSYQQVYHSSFLEHVLESGRLVGAEPGPP
;
A
#
# COMPACT_ATOMS: atom_id res chain seq x y z
N MET A 1 20.95 -3.24 -3.81
CA MET A 1 21.51 -1.96 -3.35
C MET A 1 22.58 -1.40 -4.31
N SER A 2 23.58 -2.15 -4.78
CA SER A 2 24.63 -1.66 -5.70
C SER A 2 24.06 -0.97 -6.95
N ARG A 3 23.19 -1.65 -7.73
CA ARG A 3 22.64 -1.08 -8.98
C ARG A 3 21.85 0.23 -8.77
N VAL A 4 21.15 0.37 -7.66
CA VAL A 4 20.39 1.59 -7.33
C VAL A 4 21.34 2.73 -6.93
N LEU A 5 22.43 2.39 -6.23
CA LEU A 5 23.46 3.38 -5.89
C LEU A 5 24.21 3.84 -7.14
N ASP A 6 24.56 2.91 -8.05
CA ASP A 6 25.21 3.25 -9.31
C ASP A 6 24.34 4.18 -10.16
N ALA A 7 23.02 3.93 -10.23
CA ALA A 7 22.09 4.81 -10.92
C ALA A 7 21.95 6.19 -10.23
N MET A 8 22.04 6.26 -8.90
CA MET A 8 22.05 7.53 -8.18
C MET A 8 23.33 8.34 -8.49
N VAL A 9 24.47 7.68 -8.56
CA VAL A 9 25.73 8.35 -8.94
C VAL A 9 25.64 8.88 -10.36
N GLU A 10 25.07 8.15 -11.30
CA GLU A 10 24.84 8.60 -12.69
C GLU A 10 23.97 9.87 -12.75
N VAL A 11 22.91 9.94 -11.91
CA VAL A 11 22.10 11.18 -11.78
C VAL A 11 22.95 12.35 -11.25
N ILE A 12 23.78 12.10 -10.24
CA ILE A 12 24.63 13.14 -9.64
C ILE A 12 25.65 13.66 -10.64
N ASP A 13 26.30 12.76 -11.38
CA ASP A 13 27.30 13.11 -12.39
C ASP A 13 26.68 13.97 -13.50
N GLU A 14 25.49 13.60 -13.99
CA GLU A 14 24.77 14.40 -15.00
C GLU A 14 24.44 15.80 -14.49
N ILE A 15 23.92 15.92 -13.27
CA ILE A 15 23.63 17.24 -12.67
C ILE A 15 24.93 18.04 -12.48
N ALA A 16 26.01 17.39 -12.03
CA ALA A 16 27.30 18.04 -11.82
C ALA A 16 27.91 18.58 -13.11
N ASP A 17 27.79 17.85 -14.21
CA ASP A 17 28.25 18.28 -15.52
C ASP A 17 27.52 19.54 -15.99
N GLU A 18 26.21 19.61 -15.80
CA GLU A 18 25.40 20.78 -16.17
C GLU A 18 25.63 21.99 -15.26
N PHE A 19 25.83 21.76 -13.97
CA PHE A 19 26.10 22.82 -13.01
C PHE A 19 27.56 23.32 -13.02
N ALA A 20 28.45 22.66 -13.78
CA ALA A 20 29.89 22.83 -13.73
C ALA A 20 30.46 22.67 -12.30
N GLY A 21 29.87 21.77 -11.50
CA GLY A 21 30.28 21.47 -10.14
C GLY A 21 29.26 20.62 -9.41
N PRO A 22 29.60 20.05 -8.24
CA PRO A 22 28.73 19.13 -7.54
C PRO A 22 27.39 19.78 -7.14
N PRO A 23 26.25 19.03 -7.24
CA PRO A 23 24.99 19.50 -6.69
C PRO A 23 24.99 19.42 -5.16
N SER A 24 24.17 20.24 -4.51
CA SER A 24 23.82 20.01 -3.12
C SER A 24 22.85 18.82 -2.98
N THR A 25 22.80 18.21 -1.80
CA THR A 25 21.81 17.15 -1.52
C THR A 25 20.38 17.64 -1.74
N SER A 26 20.11 18.90 -1.46
CA SER A 26 18.79 19.52 -1.64
C SER A 26 18.41 19.60 -3.12
N GLU A 27 19.33 20.01 -4.01
CA GLU A 27 19.11 20.08 -5.46
C GLU A 27 18.89 18.67 -6.05
N LEU A 28 19.71 17.68 -5.65
CA LEU A 28 19.52 16.28 -6.03
C LEU A 28 18.12 15.78 -5.63
N MET A 29 17.69 16.04 -4.39
CA MET A 29 16.38 15.62 -3.91
C MET A 29 15.23 16.36 -4.58
N GLU A 30 15.42 17.59 -4.99
CA GLU A 30 14.45 18.34 -5.78
C GLU A 30 14.24 17.68 -7.16
N VAL A 31 15.31 17.35 -7.87
CA VAL A 31 15.25 16.67 -9.18
C VAL A 31 14.57 15.31 -9.04
N ILE A 32 14.97 14.49 -8.07
CA ILE A 32 14.35 13.20 -7.79
C ILE A 32 12.85 13.38 -7.41
N GLY A 33 12.53 14.41 -6.64
CA GLY A 33 11.16 14.72 -6.24
C GLY A 33 10.25 15.08 -7.42
N LEU A 34 10.78 15.79 -8.41
CA LEU A 34 10.08 16.13 -9.65
C LEU A 34 9.89 14.91 -10.56
N ALA A 35 10.78 13.91 -10.47
CA ALA A 35 10.71 12.66 -11.23
C ALA A 35 9.77 11.61 -10.60
N LEU A 36 9.26 11.83 -9.38
CA LEU A 36 8.32 10.91 -8.75
C LEU A 36 7.00 10.82 -9.54
N PRO A 37 6.52 9.61 -9.87
CA PRO A 37 5.29 9.44 -10.62
C PRO A 37 4.08 9.87 -9.78
N ARG A 38 3.24 10.75 -10.31
CA ARG A 38 2.03 11.24 -9.61
C ARG A 38 0.96 10.16 -9.40
N SER A 39 1.02 9.09 -10.19
CA SER A 39 0.09 7.96 -10.11
C SER A 39 0.85 6.68 -10.42
N ASP A 40 1.15 5.89 -9.41
CA ASP A 40 1.78 4.58 -9.53
C ASP A 40 1.22 3.66 -8.44
N SER A 41 0.75 2.48 -8.82
CA SER A 41 0.16 1.51 -7.89
C SER A 41 1.17 0.95 -6.87
N ARG A 42 2.47 1.14 -7.12
CA ARG A 42 3.56 0.76 -6.24
C ARG A 42 3.82 1.78 -5.11
N LEU A 43 3.15 2.95 -5.16
CA LEU A 43 3.18 3.98 -4.10
C LEU A 43 1.86 3.97 -3.31
N ASP A 44 1.89 4.10 -2.01
CA ASP A 44 0.69 4.28 -1.16
C ASP A 44 0.31 5.74 -0.95
N PHE A 45 1.00 6.66 -1.62
CA PHE A 45 0.80 8.09 -1.51
C PHE A 45 0.87 8.77 -2.89
N ILE A 46 0.28 9.94 -2.97
CA ILE A 46 0.45 10.85 -4.12
C ILE A 46 1.62 11.77 -3.77
N PRO A 47 2.77 11.69 -4.48
CA PRO A 47 3.92 12.52 -4.17
C PRO A 47 3.63 14.00 -4.36
N SER A 48 4.16 14.83 -3.46
CA SER A 48 4.13 16.29 -3.55
C SER A 48 5.51 16.93 -3.49
N GLY A 49 6.56 16.15 -3.27
CA GLY A 49 7.96 16.59 -3.28
C GLY A 49 8.83 15.83 -2.30
N ILE A 50 10.11 16.19 -2.29
CA ILE A 50 11.09 15.72 -1.32
C ILE A 50 11.76 16.93 -0.70
N VAL A 51 11.96 16.90 0.61
CA VAL A 51 12.69 17.93 1.36
C VAL A 51 13.84 17.31 2.14
N THR A 52 14.90 18.08 2.33
CA THR A 52 16.02 17.71 3.18
C THR A 52 15.99 18.52 4.47
N SER A 53 16.49 17.95 5.54
CA SER A 53 16.66 18.64 6.81
C SER A 53 18.03 18.33 7.41
N SER A 54 18.64 19.33 8.04
CA SER A 54 19.84 19.16 8.83
C SER A 54 19.55 18.30 10.08
N PRO A 55 20.58 17.73 10.75
CA PRO A 55 20.41 16.97 11.98
C PRO A 55 19.70 17.74 13.11
N ASN A 56 19.72 19.07 13.04
CA ASN A 56 19.05 19.96 13.99
C ASN A 56 17.56 20.19 13.67
N GLY A 57 17.03 19.53 12.62
CA GLY A 57 15.61 19.61 12.24
C GLY A 57 15.24 20.87 11.45
N GLU A 58 16.18 21.74 11.12
CA GLU A 58 15.94 22.89 10.24
C GLU A 58 15.85 22.41 8.79
N ALA A 59 14.76 22.76 8.12
CA ALA A 59 14.60 22.48 6.69
C ALA A 59 15.66 23.26 5.91
N THR A 60 16.50 22.52 5.19
CA THR A 60 17.50 23.13 4.32
C THR A 60 16.85 23.36 2.96
N GLN A 61 16.32 24.55 2.74
CA GLN A 61 16.04 24.99 1.37
C GLN A 61 17.24 25.77 0.88
N PRO A 62 17.81 25.46 -0.30
CA PRO A 62 18.84 26.28 -0.90
C PRO A 62 18.30 27.71 -1.12
N ALA A 63 19.12 28.72 -0.85
CA ALA A 63 18.73 30.10 -1.05
C ALA A 63 18.40 30.42 -2.52
N SER A 64 18.92 29.63 -3.46
CA SER A 64 18.58 29.62 -4.87
C SER A 64 18.85 28.20 -5.42
N SER A 65 17.81 27.51 -5.94
CA SER A 65 17.98 26.23 -6.63
C SER A 65 18.36 26.45 -8.08
N ARG A 66 19.38 25.72 -8.57
CA ARG A 66 19.82 25.74 -9.99
C ARG A 66 19.02 24.70 -10.82
N VAL A 67 18.10 23.95 -10.21
CA VAL A 67 17.35 22.85 -10.87
C VAL A 67 16.56 23.32 -12.10
N ALA A 68 16.12 24.58 -12.13
CA ALA A 68 15.47 25.16 -13.31
C ALA A 68 16.39 25.36 -14.53
N GLU A 69 17.70 25.22 -14.36
CA GLU A 69 18.71 25.36 -15.42
C GLU A 69 19.03 24.02 -16.09
N LEU A 70 18.60 22.89 -15.48
CA LEU A 70 18.85 21.54 -15.98
C LEU A 70 18.08 21.24 -17.25
N ASN A 71 18.70 20.43 -18.12
CA ASN A 71 18.04 19.86 -19.28
C ASN A 71 17.20 18.62 -18.90
N ASP A 72 16.50 18.03 -19.88
CA ASP A 72 15.60 16.89 -19.66
C ASP A 72 16.34 15.62 -19.21
N ASN A 73 17.65 15.46 -19.50
CA ASN A 73 18.36 14.21 -19.26
C ASN A 73 18.48 13.88 -17.75
N ALA A 74 18.79 14.87 -16.93
CA ALA A 74 18.85 14.69 -15.47
C ALA A 74 17.51 14.18 -14.90
N PHE A 75 16.37 14.66 -15.42
CA PHE A 75 15.04 14.20 -15.02
C PHE A 75 14.73 12.79 -15.55
N VAL A 76 15.17 12.44 -16.75
CA VAL A 76 15.01 11.07 -17.32
C VAL A 76 15.81 10.07 -16.49
N LEU A 77 17.07 10.37 -16.14
CA LEU A 77 17.88 9.50 -15.30
C LEU A 77 17.28 9.35 -13.89
N SER A 78 16.76 10.44 -13.33
CA SER A 78 16.06 10.40 -12.04
C SER A 78 14.78 9.57 -12.10
N ALA A 79 14.02 9.64 -13.19
CA ALA A 79 12.84 8.78 -13.39
C ALA A 79 13.21 7.31 -13.51
N ASN A 80 14.33 6.98 -14.18
CA ASN A 80 14.85 5.62 -14.26
C ASN A 80 15.31 5.10 -12.90
N LEU A 81 15.98 5.93 -12.09
CA LEU A 81 16.35 5.62 -10.71
C LEU A 81 15.11 5.28 -9.88
N ILE A 82 14.08 6.11 -9.93
CA ILE A 82 12.82 5.88 -9.21
C ILE A 82 12.14 4.59 -9.70
N ALA A 83 12.08 4.35 -11.02
CA ALA A 83 11.52 3.12 -11.57
C ALA A 83 12.23 1.89 -11.02
N MET A 84 13.58 1.90 -10.95
CA MET A 84 14.40 0.81 -10.39
C MET A 84 14.13 0.61 -8.90
N ILE A 85 13.97 1.67 -8.13
CA ILE A 85 13.59 1.60 -6.72
C ILE A 85 12.21 0.94 -6.57
N LEU A 86 11.24 1.37 -7.36
CA LEU A 86 9.88 0.83 -7.33
C LEU A 86 9.82 -0.64 -7.74
N GLU A 87 10.59 -1.06 -8.74
CA GLU A 87 10.69 -2.47 -9.17
C GLU A 87 11.29 -3.35 -8.06
N THR A 88 12.40 -2.92 -7.48
CA THR A 88 13.06 -3.66 -6.38
C THR A 88 12.13 -3.85 -5.18
N HIS A 89 11.23 -2.87 -4.89
CA HIS A 89 10.28 -2.96 -3.78
C HIS A 89 9.00 -3.69 -4.15
N ALA A 90 8.59 -3.68 -5.42
CA ALA A 90 7.45 -4.45 -5.90
C ALA A 90 7.66 -5.96 -5.74
N GLU A 91 8.92 -6.44 -5.87
CA GLU A 91 9.29 -7.82 -5.59
C GLU A 91 9.04 -8.23 -4.12
N ALA A 92 9.03 -7.27 -3.20
CA ALA A 92 8.67 -7.50 -1.80
C ALA A 92 7.15 -7.52 -1.54
N GLY A 93 6.30 -7.31 -2.57
CA GLY A 93 4.85 -7.40 -2.48
C GLY A 93 4.16 -6.28 -1.68
N ARG A 94 4.88 -5.19 -1.35
CA ARG A 94 4.34 -4.05 -0.58
C ARG A 94 4.57 -2.74 -1.32
N PRO A 95 3.55 -1.85 -1.35
CA PRO A 95 3.76 -0.52 -1.87
C PRO A 95 4.71 0.28 -0.98
N LEU A 96 5.48 1.16 -1.60
CA LEU A 96 6.35 2.11 -0.91
C LEU A 96 5.52 3.19 -0.21
N THR A 97 5.79 3.37 1.08
CA THR A 97 5.24 4.47 1.89
C THR A 97 6.15 5.70 1.80
N THR A 98 5.65 6.88 2.16
CA THR A 98 6.51 8.07 2.32
C THR A 98 7.68 7.81 3.27
N VAL A 99 7.43 7.05 4.36
CA VAL A 99 8.45 6.72 5.37
C VAL A 99 9.49 5.76 4.82
N SER A 100 9.09 4.70 4.13
CA SER A 100 10.04 3.72 3.58
C SER A 100 10.89 4.32 2.46
N LEU A 101 10.30 5.15 1.59
CA LEU A 101 11.06 5.84 0.55
C LEU A 101 12.01 6.89 1.15
N SER A 102 11.58 7.65 2.17
CA SER A 102 12.45 8.60 2.89
C SER A 102 13.67 7.90 3.49
N LYS A 103 13.45 6.77 4.15
CA LYS A 103 14.52 5.97 4.75
C LYS A 103 15.50 5.46 3.69
N LEU A 104 14.98 4.91 2.60
CA LEU A 104 15.80 4.40 1.49
C LEU A 104 16.64 5.49 0.85
N LEU A 105 16.06 6.66 0.53
CA LEU A 105 16.80 7.77 -0.04
C LEU A 105 17.87 8.32 0.93
N THR A 106 17.56 8.39 2.22
CA THR A 106 18.54 8.78 3.25
C THR A 106 19.71 7.80 3.28
N GLU A 107 19.42 6.49 3.21
CA GLU A 107 20.44 5.44 3.19
C GLU A 107 21.29 5.51 1.92
N LEU A 108 20.68 5.68 0.74
CA LEU A 108 21.40 5.82 -0.52
C LEU A 108 22.36 7.01 -0.50
N ILE A 109 21.90 8.18 -0.04
CA ILE A 109 22.75 9.38 0.08
C ILE A 109 23.94 9.12 1.01
N SER A 110 23.75 8.40 2.11
CA SER A 110 24.83 8.08 3.05
C SER A 110 25.93 7.18 2.46
N HIS A 111 25.67 6.54 1.31
CA HIS A 111 26.61 5.70 0.59
C HIS A 111 27.18 6.36 -0.68
N VAL A 112 26.74 7.58 -1.00
CA VAL A 112 27.35 8.35 -2.10
C VAL A 112 28.80 8.66 -1.75
N PRO A 113 29.76 8.47 -2.68
CA PRO A 113 31.16 8.80 -2.45
C PRO A 113 31.36 10.26 -2.08
N ASP A 114 32.34 10.52 -1.19
CA ASP A 114 32.72 11.86 -0.78
C ASP A 114 33.13 12.70 -1.99
N GLY A 115 32.69 13.96 -2.00
CA GLY A 115 33.01 14.94 -3.04
C GLY A 115 32.04 14.95 -4.24
N LEU A 116 31.13 14.00 -4.36
CA LEU A 116 30.10 14.02 -5.41
C LEU A 116 28.94 14.96 -5.07
N LEU A 117 28.75 15.28 -3.79
CA LEU A 117 27.78 16.26 -3.33
C LEU A 117 28.50 17.41 -2.62
N GLU A 118 28.04 18.64 -2.83
CA GLU A 118 28.67 19.87 -2.26
C GLU A 118 28.72 19.84 -0.72
N ASP A 119 27.70 19.26 -0.10
CA ASP A 119 27.47 19.21 1.35
C ASP A 119 27.74 17.85 2.00
N SER A 120 28.32 16.89 1.26
CA SER A 120 28.58 15.52 1.75
C SER A 120 29.50 15.45 2.98
N ALA A 121 30.42 16.39 3.13
CA ALA A 121 31.41 16.38 4.20
C ALA A 121 30.94 16.98 5.54
N THR A 122 29.80 17.66 5.57
CA THR A 122 29.45 18.52 6.69
C THR A 122 28.20 18.12 7.47
N HIS A 123 27.23 17.42 6.88
CA HIS A 123 25.97 17.13 7.57
C HIS A 123 25.33 15.81 7.10
N LYS A 124 25.05 14.90 8.03
CA LYS A 124 24.12 13.78 7.79
C LYS A 124 22.71 14.37 7.59
N GLN A 125 22.37 14.65 6.35
CA GLN A 125 21.04 15.14 6.02
C GLN A 125 20.01 14.03 6.10
N THR A 126 18.81 14.34 6.59
CA THR A 126 17.66 13.44 6.59
C THR A 126 16.75 13.84 5.44
N VAL A 127 16.39 12.87 4.63
CA VAL A 127 15.44 13.05 3.53
C VAL A 127 14.02 12.76 4.03
N LYS A 128 13.09 13.65 3.66
CA LYS A 128 11.66 13.43 3.94
C LYS A 128 10.87 13.55 2.65
N VAL A 129 10.24 12.47 2.25
CA VAL A 129 9.29 12.43 1.14
C VAL A 129 7.95 12.98 1.63
N LEU A 130 7.41 13.93 0.87
CA LEU A 130 6.11 14.54 1.12
C LEU A 130 5.08 13.91 0.18
N GLY A 131 3.88 13.63 0.71
CA GLY A 131 2.80 13.10 -0.09
C GLY A 131 1.49 13.07 0.68
N SER A 132 0.42 12.98 -0.07
CA SER A 132 -0.93 12.80 0.48
C SER A 132 -1.36 11.33 0.32
N PRO A 133 -2.10 10.76 1.27
CA PRO A 133 -2.64 9.42 1.12
C PRO A 133 -3.47 9.31 -0.16
N VAL A 134 -3.41 8.15 -0.82
CA VAL A 134 -4.27 7.85 -1.96
C VAL A 134 -5.69 7.71 -1.44
N ARG A 135 -6.57 8.67 -1.77
CA ARG A 135 -7.99 8.57 -1.41
C ARG A 135 -8.68 7.59 -2.33
N GLN A 136 -9.07 6.48 -1.79
CA GLN A 136 -9.86 5.48 -2.49
C GLN A 136 -11.36 5.75 -2.28
N ARG A 137 -12.15 5.44 -3.30
CA ARG A 137 -13.62 5.48 -3.23
C ARG A 137 -14.12 4.07 -3.52
N PRO A 138 -14.34 3.27 -2.48
CA PRO A 138 -14.74 1.88 -2.64
C PRO A 138 -16.11 1.80 -3.35
N LYS A 139 -16.23 0.79 -4.21
CA LYS A 139 -17.45 0.44 -4.93
C LYS A 139 -17.69 -1.06 -4.81
N VAL A 140 -18.93 -1.44 -4.90
CA VAL A 140 -19.30 -2.86 -5.03
C VAL A 140 -18.66 -3.45 -6.28
N GLY A 141 -18.03 -4.60 -6.16
CA GLY A 141 -17.23 -5.24 -7.22
C GLY A 141 -15.73 -4.90 -7.18
N ASP A 142 -15.30 -3.97 -6.33
CA ASP A 142 -13.88 -3.69 -6.17
C ASP A 142 -13.17 -4.84 -5.46
N LEU A 143 -12.02 -5.23 -6.01
CA LEU A 143 -11.09 -6.18 -5.40
C LEU A 143 -10.12 -5.41 -4.49
N VAL A 144 -10.11 -5.78 -3.23
CA VAL A 144 -9.30 -5.15 -2.18
C VAL A 144 -8.14 -6.07 -1.82
N SER A 145 -6.94 -5.50 -1.77
CA SER A 145 -5.73 -6.13 -1.26
C SER A 145 -5.43 -5.60 0.14
N ILE A 146 -5.28 -6.51 1.09
CA ILE A 146 -4.97 -6.24 2.50
C ILE A 146 -3.58 -6.80 2.79
N PRO A 147 -2.59 -5.96 3.13
CA PRO A 147 -1.21 -6.42 3.31
C PRO A 147 -1.09 -7.37 4.49
N SER A 148 -0.33 -8.47 4.32
CA SER A 148 0.04 -9.39 5.40
C SER A 148 1.38 -9.02 6.01
N THR A 149 1.52 -9.19 7.32
CA THR A 149 2.79 -9.02 8.04
C THR A 149 3.82 -10.09 7.67
N HIS A 150 3.36 -11.23 7.15
CA HIS A 150 4.18 -12.37 6.73
C HIS A 150 4.51 -12.38 5.23
N GLY A 151 4.30 -11.27 4.52
CA GLY A 151 4.48 -11.16 3.07
C GLY A 151 3.24 -11.56 2.28
N GLY A 152 3.12 -11.05 1.04
CA GLY A 152 1.90 -11.18 0.25
C GLY A 152 0.74 -10.34 0.79
N CYS A 153 -0.47 -10.68 0.36
CA CYS A 153 -1.69 -9.99 0.78
C CYS A 153 -2.87 -10.96 0.90
N TYR A 154 -3.83 -10.60 1.73
CA TYR A 154 -5.18 -11.17 1.66
C TYR A 154 -5.99 -10.41 0.63
N GLN A 155 -6.94 -11.09 0.01
CA GLN A 155 -7.79 -10.48 -1.01
C GLN A 155 -9.26 -10.63 -0.63
N ALA A 156 -10.03 -9.57 -0.91
CA ALA A 156 -11.46 -9.54 -0.70
C ALA A 156 -12.15 -8.76 -1.81
N VAL A 157 -13.38 -9.11 -2.14
CA VAL A 157 -14.24 -8.32 -3.01
C VAL A 157 -15.30 -7.60 -2.19
N ILE A 158 -15.59 -6.34 -2.54
CA ILE A 158 -16.66 -5.57 -1.92
C ILE A 158 -18.00 -6.05 -2.49
N LEU A 159 -18.86 -6.59 -1.64
CA LEU A 159 -20.15 -7.17 -2.01
C LEU A 159 -21.29 -6.19 -1.85
N ALA A 160 -21.28 -5.39 -0.80
CA ALA A 160 -22.30 -4.41 -0.48
C ALA A 160 -21.72 -3.31 0.43
N SER A 161 -22.38 -2.14 0.43
CA SER A 161 -22.18 -1.11 1.46
C SER A 161 -23.58 -0.71 1.95
N ASN A 162 -23.86 -0.96 3.23
CA ASN A 162 -25.19 -0.79 3.81
C ASN A 162 -25.10 -0.40 5.29
N ARG A 163 -26.21 -0.47 6.03
CA ARG A 163 -26.28 -0.09 7.44
C ARG A 163 -25.39 -0.89 8.39
N PHE A 164 -24.93 -2.07 7.99
CA PHE A 164 -24.01 -2.89 8.78
C PHE A 164 -22.54 -2.54 8.51
N GLY A 165 -22.26 -1.69 7.52
CA GLY A 165 -20.95 -1.35 7.02
C GLY A 165 -20.70 -1.86 5.61
N THR A 166 -19.44 -2.02 5.24
CA THR A 166 -19.05 -2.60 3.95
C THR A 166 -18.85 -4.10 4.10
N ALA A 167 -19.55 -4.89 3.28
CA ALA A 167 -19.46 -6.33 3.25
C ALA A 167 -18.31 -6.76 2.32
N PHE A 168 -17.40 -7.55 2.85
CA PHE A 168 -16.25 -8.12 2.16
C PHE A 168 -16.42 -9.63 2.00
N GLY A 169 -16.30 -10.14 0.77
CA GLY A 169 -16.17 -11.56 0.47
C GLY A 169 -14.69 -11.91 0.38
N PHE A 170 -14.18 -12.76 1.28
CA PHE A 170 -12.76 -13.09 1.36
C PHE A 170 -12.40 -14.31 0.52
N PHE A 171 -11.26 -14.22 -0.17
CA PHE A 171 -10.59 -15.35 -0.77
C PHE A 171 -9.66 -16.00 0.25
N LYS A 172 -9.61 -17.35 0.30
CA LYS A 172 -8.77 -18.07 1.23
C LYS A 172 -7.29 -17.97 0.87
N GLY A 173 -6.45 -17.93 1.88
CA GLY A 173 -5.01 -17.90 1.75
C GLY A 173 -4.44 -16.51 1.52
N ARG A 174 -3.11 -16.46 1.40
CA ARG A 174 -2.34 -15.27 1.03
C ARG A 174 -1.99 -15.35 -0.46
N HIS A 175 -1.99 -14.21 -1.10
CA HIS A 175 -1.80 -14.09 -2.53
C HIS A 175 -0.69 -13.08 -2.85
N ASP A 176 -0.03 -13.27 -3.99
CA ASP A 176 0.83 -12.23 -4.58
C ASP A 176 -0.04 -11.29 -5.42
N LEU A 177 0.25 -9.99 -5.37
CA LEU A 177 -0.48 -8.96 -6.13
C LEU A 177 -0.52 -9.23 -7.65
N ALA A 178 0.49 -9.92 -8.18
CA ALA A 178 0.59 -10.22 -9.62
C ALA A 178 -0.31 -11.37 -10.10
N SER A 179 -0.96 -12.13 -9.22
CA SER A 179 -1.59 -13.40 -9.59
C SER A 179 -3.12 -13.36 -9.71
N ILE A 180 -3.69 -12.19 -10.02
CA ILE A 180 -5.17 -11.98 -10.06
C ILE A 180 -5.82 -12.66 -11.29
N ALA A 181 -5.09 -12.83 -12.39
CA ALA A 181 -5.63 -13.41 -13.61
C ALA A 181 -5.52 -14.94 -13.63
N ASN A 182 -6.64 -15.64 -13.85
CA ASN A 182 -6.74 -17.09 -14.11
C ASN A 182 -6.64 -18.04 -12.89
N ARG A 183 -7.26 -17.73 -11.74
CA ARG A 183 -7.31 -18.62 -10.59
C ARG A 183 -8.68 -19.25 -10.36
N GLU A 184 -8.68 -20.52 -9.96
CA GLU A 184 -9.78 -21.08 -9.17
C GLU A 184 -9.69 -20.46 -7.76
N TRP A 185 -10.73 -19.70 -7.40
CA TRP A 185 -10.79 -19.01 -6.12
C TRP A 185 -11.45 -19.92 -5.08
N ASP A 186 -10.72 -20.29 -4.04
CA ASP A 186 -11.32 -20.83 -2.83
C ASP A 186 -11.79 -19.66 -1.96
N ILE A 187 -13.05 -19.67 -1.55
CA ILE A 187 -13.69 -18.55 -0.87
C ILE A 187 -14.04 -18.91 0.58
N HIS A 188 -14.02 -17.90 1.44
CA HIS A 188 -14.70 -17.98 2.72
C HIS A 188 -16.21 -17.86 2.46
N PRO A 189 -17.04 -18.80 2.91
CA PRO A 189 -18.45 -18.88 2.48
C PRO A 189 -19.32 -17.75 2.99
N TYR A 190 -18.87 -17.05 4.03
CA TYR A 190 -19.65 -16.01 4.70
C TYR A 190 -18.97 -14.64 4.57
N PRO A 191 -19.69 -13.63 4.05
CA PRO A 191 -19.21 -12.25 4.02
C PRO A 191 -18.98 -11.70 5.43
N VAL A 192 -18.01 -10.80 5.51
CA VAL A 192 -17.64 -10.11 6.76
C VAL A 192 -17.86 -8.62 6.58
N TYR A 193 -18.53 -8.01 7.54
CA TYR A 193 -18.73 -6.56 7.55
C TYR A 193 -17.60 -5.84 8.29
N SER A 194 -17.18 -4.71 7.74
CA SER A 194 -16.19 -3.85 8.38
C SER A 194 -16.39 -2.39 7.98
N GLY A 195 -15.70 -1.49 8.68
CA GLY A 195 -15.59 -0.09 8.28
C GLY A 195 -14.64 0.10 7.09
N GLU A 196 -14.66 1.29 6.50
CA GLU A 196 -13.87 1.67 5.33
C GLU A 196 -12.62 2.49 5.69
N GLU A 197 -12.31 2.67 6.98
CA GLU A 197 -11.25 3.56 7.45
C GLU A 197 -9.91 3.21 6.80
N LEU A 198 -9.55 1.92 6.76
CA LEU A 198 -8.29 1.46 6.20
C LEU A 198 -8.25 1.49 4.66
N LEU A 199 -9.42 1.51 3.99
CA LEU A 199 -9.53 1.81 2.56
C LEU A 199 -9.27 3.30 2.31
N HIS A 200 -9.92 4.17 3.08
CA HIS A 200 -9.76 5.62 2.93
C HIS A 200 -8.33 6.07 3.24
N ASP A 201 -7.67 5.42 4.20
CA ASP A 201 -6.28 5.69 4.55
C ASP A 201 -5.26 5.10 3.55
N GLY A 202 -5.73 4.29 2.57
CA GLY A 202 -4.87 3.64 1.58
C GLY A 202 -4.08 2.45 2.10
N ARG A 203 -4.29 2.03 3.35
CA ARG A 203 -3.67 0.84 3.95
C ARG A 203 -4.20 -0.44 3.32
N TRP A 204 -5.51 -0.50 3.09
CA TRP A 204 -6.12 -1.47 2.21
C TRP A 204 -6.27 -0.86 0.83
N ARG A 205 -5.98 -1.63 -0.22
CA ARG A 205 -5.93 -1.09 -1.58
C ARG A 205 -6.95 -1.71 -2.49
N ILE A 206 -7.66 -0.86 -3.23
CA ILE A 206 -8.42 -1.29 -4.39
C ILE A 206 -7.42 -1.54 -5.52
N VAL A 207 -7.31 -2.79 -5.96
CA VAL A 207 -6.33 -3.23 -6.97
C VAL A 207 -6.95 -3.55 -8.31
N ALA A 208 -8.25 -3.83 -8.34
CA ALA A 208 -9.02 -4.08 -9.56
C ALA A 208 -10.51 -3.84 -9.30
N HIS A 209 -11.32 -3.87 -10.37
CA HIS A 209 -12.77 -3.91 -10.30
C HIS A 209 -13.25 -5.04 -11.21
N ASP A 210 -14.02 -5.98 -10.65
CA ASP A 210 -14.59 -7.10 -11.40
C ASP A 210 -15.92 -7.55 -10.77
N ASP A 211 -17.02 -7.14 -11.37
CA ASP A 211 -18.36 -7.50 -10.93
C ASP A 211 -18.63 -9.01 -10.96
N SER A 212 -17.90 -9.78 -11.78
CA SER A 212 -18.08 -11.24 -11.88
C SER A 212 -17.69 -11.97 -10.59
N LEU A 213 -16.72 -11.44 -9.84
CA LEU A 213 -16.25 -12.00 -8.57
C LEU A 213 -17.35 -12.00 -7.49
N ARG A 214 -18.30 -11.09 -7.58
CA ARG A 214 -19.44 -11.02 -6.67
C ARG A 214 -20.31 -12.28 -6.73
N SER A 215 -20.42 -12.88 -7.92
CA SER A 215 -21.23 -14.09 -8.12
C SER A 215 -20.70 -15.33 -7.36
N LEU A 216 -19.48 -15.28 -6.87
CA LEU A 216 -18.89 -16.33 -6.04
C LEU A 216 -19.46 -16.34 -4.61
N PHE A 217 -20.07 -15.25 -4.18
CA PHE A 217 -20.57 -15.04 -2.82
C PHE A 217 -22.09 -14.89 -2.79
N PRO A 218 -22.73 -15.01 -1.61
CA PRO A 218 -24.14 -14.70 -1.45
C PRO A 218 -24.45 -13.26 -1.93
N GLN A 219 -25.48 -13.11 -2.75
CA GLN A 219 -25.82 -11.81 -3.36
C GLN A 219 -26.30 -10.77 -2.34
N GLU A 220 -26.95 -11.24 -1.28
CA GLU A 220 -27.46 -10.41 -0.17
C GLU A 220 -26.77 -10.89 1.12
N PRO A 221 -25.67 -10.24 1.54
CA PRO A 221 -25.01 -10.59 2.78
C PRO A 221 -25.92 -10.35 3.98
N GLU A 222 -26.21 -11.41 4.73
CA GLU A 222 -27.05 -11.38 5.93
C GLU A 222 -26.19 -11.36 7.19
N ILE A 223 -26.72 -10.83 8.29
CA ILE A 223 -26.16 -11.02 9.64
C ILE A 223 -26.95 -12.10 10.37
N TYR A 224 -26.23 -13.08 10.91
CA TYR A 224 -26.81 -14.19 11.64
C TYR A 224 -26.86 -13.87 13.14
N HIS A 225 -28.00 -14.13 13.75
CA HIS A 225 -28.23 -13.95 15.18
C HIS A 225 -28.40 -15.28 15.90
N SER A 226 -27.90 -15.36 17.13
CA SER A 226 -27.99 -16.57 17.97
C SER A 226 -29.44 -17.05 18.23
N MET A 227 -30.43 -16.20 17.98
CA MET A 227 -31.84 -16.55 18.12
C MET A 227 -32.41 -17.38 16.95
N GLY A 228 -31.59 -17.83 16.02
CA GLY A 228 -32.04 -18.61 14.86
C GLY A 228 -32.66 -17.78 13.75
N VAL A 229 -32.22 -16.55 13.60
CA VAL A 229 -32.65 -15.65 12.52
C VAL A 229 -31.46 -15.06 11.81
N ALA A 230 -31.59 -14.84 10.50
CA ALA A 230 -30.72 -14.00 9.71
C ALA A 230 -31.42 -12.71 9.32
N GLU A 231 -30.71 -11.61 9.29
CA GLU A 231 -31.20 -10.26 9.02
C GLU A 231 -30.54 -9.67 7.80
N THR A 232 -31.33 -9.22 6.82
CA THR A 232 -30.84 -8.46 5.66
C THR A 232 -30.60 -6.99 6.00
N ALA A 233 -29.91 -6.28 5.12
CA ALA A 233 -29.67 -4.84 5.28
C ALA A 233 -30.97 -4.01 5.34
N GLU A 234 -32.04 -4.47 4.70
CA GLU A 234 -33.37 -3.84 4.70
C GLU A 234 -34.17 -4.11 5.97
N GLY A 235 -33.66 -5.00 6.86
CA GLY A 235 -34.30 -5.38 8.11
C GLY A 235 -35.27 -6.55 7.98
N THR A 236 -35.23 -7.27 6.88
CA THR A 236 -36.00 -8.52 6.71
C THR A 236 -35.36 -9.62 7.55
N LEU A 237 -36.18 -10.26 8.38
CA LEU A 237 -35.76 -11.39 9.20
C LEU A 237 -36.16 -12.71 8.52
N ARG A 238 -35.24 -13.62 8.45
CA ARG A 238 -35.43 -14.99 7.95
C ARG A 238 -35.12 -16.00 9.05
N GLN A 239 -35.98 -17.00 9.22
CA GLN A 239 -35.67 -18.14 10.09
C GLN A 239 -34.50 -18.95 9.50
N VAL A 240 -33.59 -19.36 10.36
CA VAL A 240 -32.39 -20.12 10.02
C VAL A 240 -32.44 -21.48 10.74
N SER A 241 -32.08 -22.54 10.04
CA SER A 241 -32.03 -23.88 10.65
C SER A 241 -30.82 -24.02 11.59
N ASP A 242 -30.90 -24.93 12.56
CA ASP A 242 -29.79 -25.25 13.45
C ASP A 242 -28.56 -25.75 12.68
N GLN A 243 -28.75 -26.42 11.55
CA GLN A 243 -27.65 -26.84 10.69
C GLN A 243 -26.95 -25.68 10.02
N GLU A 244 -27.69 -24.67 9.57
CA GLU A 244 -27.13 -23.43 9.00
C GLU A 244 -26.41 -22.63 10.09
N LEU A 245 -27.00 -22.45 11.28
CA LEU A 245 -26.34 -21.81 12.42
C LEU A 245 -25.05 -22.50 12.82
N ALA A 246 -25.03 -23.83 12.81
CA ALA A 246 -23.80 -24.59 13.09
C ALA A 246 -22.75 -24.39 11.98
N SER A 247 -23.18 -24.35 10.71
CA SER A 247 -22.26 -24.18 9.57
C SER A 247 -21.60 -22.81 9.54
N VAL A 248 -22.30 -21.76 10.01
CA VAL A 248 -21.75 -20.40 10.13
C VAL A 248 -20.96 -20.18 11.44
N GLY A 249 -20.94 -21.13 12.37
CA GLY A 249 -20.24 -21.02 13.65
C GLY A 249 -20.97 -20.18 14.70
N VAL A 250 -22.27 -19.89 14.53
CA VAL A 250 -23.06 -19.16 15.54
C VAL A 250 -23.28 -20.03 16.77
N ALA A 251 -23.47 -21.34 16.57
CA ALA A 251 -23.78 -22.28 17.64
C ALA A 251 -22.62 -22.48 18.66
N ASP A 252 -21.39 -22.42 18.18
CA ASP A 252 -20.18 -22.57 19.02
C ASP A 252 -19.50 -21.24 19.37
N GLY A 253 -20.08 -20.11 18.91
CA GLY A 253 -19.54 -18.78 19.15
C GLY A 253 -18.28 -18.46 18.34
N SER A 254 -17.88 -19.30 17.40
CA SER A 254 -16.72 -19.02 16.52
C SER A 254 -17.03 -18.00 15.44
N TYR A 255 -18.32 -17.78 15.16
CA TYR A 255 -18.78 -16.84 14.18
C TYR A 255 -18.75 -15.42 14.69
N GLN A 256 -18.04 -14.58 13.96
CA GLN A 256 -18.08 -13.15 14.12
C GLN A 256 -18.16 -12.53 12.73
N GLN A 257 -19.14 -11.69 12.50
CA GLN A 257 -19.45 -11.16 11.17
C GLN A 257 -19.18 -9.67 11.01
N VAL A 258 -19.10 -8.93 12.11
CA VAL A 258 -18.83 -7.50 12.10
C VAL A 258 -17.55 -7.24 12.85
N TYR A 259 -16.60 -6.62 12.18
CA TYR A 259 -15.27 -6.33 12.71
C TYR A 259 -14.94 -4.83 12.58
N HIS A 260 -14.22 -4.30 13.55
CA HIS A 260 -13.46 -3.09 13.31
C HIS A 260 -12.32 -3.40 12.33
N SER A 261 -12.03 -2.52 11.37
CA SER A 261 -11.07 -2.78 10.28
C SER A 261 -9.69 -3.19 10.77
N SER A 262 -9.16 -2.54 11.82
CA SER A 262 -7.86 -2.91 12.40
C SER A 262 -7.85 -4.28 13.10
N PHE A 263 -8.98 -4.69 13.68
CA PHE A 263 -9.11 -6.02 14.29
C PHE A 263 -9.26 -7.11 13.23
N LEU A 264 -9.90 -6.81 12.10
CA LEU A 264 -10.04 -7.72 10.98
C LEU A 264 -8.67 -8.13 10.40
N GLU A 265 -7.70 -7.21 10.33
CA GLU A 265 -6.33 -7.57 9.97
C GLU A 265 -5.72 -8.63 10.90
N HIS A 266 -5.92 -8.48 12.21
CA HIS A 266 -5.45 -9.48 13.18
C HIS A 266 -6.13 -10.85 13.00
N VAL A 267 -7.42 -10.85 12.68
CA VAL A 267 -8.19 -12.08 12.42
C VAL A 267 -7.68 -12.78 11.15
N LEU A 268 -7.38 -12.03 10.09
CA LEU A 268 -6.78 -12.54 8.87
C LEU A 268 -5.41 -13.17 9.14
N GLU A 269 -4.56 -12.48 9.89
CA GLU A 269 -3.22 -12.99 10.26
C GLU A 269 -3.27 -14.25 11.14
N SER A 270 -4.32 -14.42 11.94
CA SER A 270 -4.52 -15.63 12.76
C SER A 270 -5.00 -16.85 11.96
N GLY A 271 -5.29 -16.69 10.66
CA GLY A 271 -5.82 -17.74 9.78
C GLY A 271 -7.28 -18.15 10.04
N ARG A 272 -7.94 -17.54 11.01
CA ARG A 272 -9.31 -17.90 11.41
C ARG A 272 -10.35 -17.70 10.32
N LEU A 273 -10.16 -16.68 9.49
CA LEU A 273 -11.13 -16.32 8.45
C LEU A 273 -10.77 -16.93 7.09
N VAL A 274 -9.51 -17.12 6.78
CA VAL A 274 -9.03 -17.46 5.43
C VAL A 274 -8.34 -18.81 5.34
N GLY A 275 -8.28 -19.58 6.43
CA GLY A 275 -7.65 -20.91 6.44
C GLY A 275 -6.15 -20.86 6.11
N ALA A 276 -5.49 -19.70 6.26
CA ALA A 276 -4.06 -19.60 6.12
C ALA A 276 -3.41 -20.34 7.29
N GLU A 277 -2.44 -21.22 7.02
CA GLU A 277 -1.62 -21.75 8.11
C GLU A 277 -0.98 -20.58 8.85
N PRO A 278 -1.05 -20.55 10.21
CA PRO A 278 -0.31 -19.56 10.97
C PRO A 278 1.15 -19.69 10.59
N GLY A 279 1.76 -18.58 10.16
CA GLY A 279 3.20 -18.56 9.89
C GLY A 279 3.96 -19.08 11.12
N PRO A 280 5.16 -19.64 10.96
CA PRO A 280 5.97 -20.08 12.08
C PRO A 280 6.18 -18.94 13.08
N PRO A 281 6.18 -19.24 14.39
CA PRO A 281 6.30 -18.24 15.45
C PRO A 281 7.62 -17.46 15.40
#